data_2fcf24aa849bc506771703c90a84858a
#
_entry.id   2fcf24aa849bc506771703c90a84858a
#
_cell.length_a   1.000
_cell.length_b   1.000
_cell.length_c   1.000
_cell.angle_alpha   90.00
_cell.angle_beta   90.00
_cell.angle_gamma   90.00
#
_symmetry.space_group_name_H-M   'P 1'
#
loop_
_entity.id
_entity.type
_entity.pdbx_description
1 polymer ?
#
loop_
_entity_poly.entity_id
_entity_poly.type
_entity_poly.pdbx_seq_one_letter_code
_entity_poly.pdbx_strand_id
1 'polypeptide(L)'
;MTNLLARFDGPIVMIGFGSIGKGTLPLIERHIAFDRSKFVVIAPDDSNRHLLDERQIRFIKQAVTKENYRELLTPLLTGGPGRGMVVNVSVDTSSVDLMELAKDLDAFYIDTVVEPWPGLYTDKSLSISQRSNYALRESVLDLRRRRPGGVTAVSCCGANAGMVSWLV
;
A
#
# COMPACT_ATOMS: atom_id res chain seq x y z
N MET A 1 -21.10 16.39 11.94
CA MET A 1 -20.09 15.85 12.89
C MET A 1 -19.32 14.76 12.16
N THR A 2 -18.00 14.90 12.02
CA THR A 2 -17.13 13.85 11.47
C THR A 2 -17.06 12.71 12.49
N ASN A 3 -17.58 11.55 12.14
CA ASN A 3 -17.52 10.39 13.01
C ASN A 3 -16.15 9.72 12.87
N LEU A 4 -15.17 10.19 13.65
CA LEU A 4 -13.83 9.57 13.70
C LEU A 4 -13.95 8.19 14.34
N LEU A 5 -13.49 7.16 13.64
CA LEU A 5 -13.54 5.78 14.08
C LEU A 5 -12.24 5.33 14.76
N ALA A 6 -11.11 5.96 14.40
CA ALA A 6 -9.79 5.61 14.92
C ALA A 6 -8.85 6.82 14.94
N ARG A 7 -7.75 6.69 15.68
CA ARG A 7 -6.60 7.60 15.67
C ARG A 7 -5.36 6.83 15.24
N PHE A 8 -4.56 7.46 14.40
CA PHE A 8 -3.27 6.91 13.95
C PHE A 8 -2.18 7.98 14.08
N ASP A 9 -1.19 7.72 14.91
CA ASP A 9 -0.16 8.71 15.27
C ASP A 9 1.16 8.55 14.48
N GLY A 10 1.33 7.41 13.81
CA GLY A 10 2.52 7.09 13.00
C GLY A 10 2.51 7.73 11.61
N PRO A 11 3.61 7.61 10.86
CA PRO A 11 3.66 8.05 9.48
C PRO A 11 2.81 7.15 8.57
N ILE A 12 2.13 7.76 7.59
CA ILE A 12 1.35 7.06 6.56
C ILE A 12 1.98 7.31 5.20
N VAL A 13 2.30 6.25 4.48
CA VAL A 13 2.82 6.32 3.11
C VAL A 13 1.83 5.65 2.17
N MET A 14 1.19 6.45 1.33
CA MET A 14 0.30 5.97 0.27
C MET A 14 1.08 5.85 -1.03
N ILE A 15 1.08 4.67 -1.63
CA ILE A 15 1.71 4.39 -2.93
C ILE A 15 0.61 4.31 -3.98
N GLY A 16 0.68 5.21 -4.97
CA GLY A 16 -0.34 5.39 -5.99
C GLY A 16 -1.38 6.46 -5.63
N PHE A 17 -1.70 7.33 -6.61
CA PHE A 17 -2.71 8.38 -6.47
C PHE A 17 -3.61 8.49 -7.72
N GLY A 18 -3.96 7.33 -8.26
CA GLY A 18 -4.96 7.17 -9.31
C GLY A 18 -6.39 7.26 -8.76
N SER A 19 -7.34 6.65 -9.45
CA SER A 19 -8.77 6.69 -9.06
C SER A 19 -9.01 6.15 -7.65
N ILE A 20 -8.34 5.04 -7.28
CA ILE A 20 -8.47 4.43 -5.97
C ILE A 20 -7.87 5.32 -4.88
N GLY A 21 -6.65 5.83 -5.07
CA GLY A 21 -6.00 6.72 -4.09
C GLY A 21 -6.79 7.99 -3.84
N LYS A 22 -7.30 8.63 -4.92
CA LYS A 22 -8.19 9.80 -4.83
C LYS A 22 -9.49 9.53 -4.09
N GLY A 23 -10.07 8.34 -4.27
CA GLY A 23 -11.29 7.93 -3.56
C GLY A 23 -11.04 7.54 -2.11
N THR A 24 -9.87 6.94 -1.81
CA THR A 24 -9.51 6.45 -0.47
C THR A 24 -9.11 7.58 0.48
N LEU A 25 -8.36 8.58 -0.01
CA LEU A 25 -7.86 9.67 0.84
C LEU A 25 -8.97 10.41 1.60
N PRO A 26 -10.08 10.87 0.97
CA PRO A 26 -11.17 11.50 1.69
C PRO A 26 -11.85 10.62 2.75
N LEU A 27 -11.85 9.30 2.55
CA LEU A 27 -12.38 8.34 3.53
C LEU A 27 -11.45 8.22 4.73
N ILE A 28 -10.13 8.18 4.51
CA ILE A 28 -9.14 8.24 5.59
C ILE A 28 -9.33 9.53 6.38
N GLU A 29 -9.38 10.69 5.72
CA GLU A 29 -9.60 12.00 6.38
C GLU A 29 -10.90 12.07 7.18
N ARG A 30 -11.94 11.41 6.70
CA ARG A 30 -13.26 11.41 7.35
C ARG A 30 -13.32 10.54 8.60
N HIS A 31 -12.59 9.42 8.61
CA HIS A 31 -12.77 8.38 9.61
C HIS A 31 -11.57 8.18 10.55
N ILE A 32 -10.39 8.66 10.18
CA ILE A 32 -9.17 8.46 10.95
C ILE A 32 -8.57 9.81 11.33
N ALA A 33 -8.35 10.02 12.63
CA ALA A 33 -7.56 11.17 13.09
C ALA A 33 -6.10 10.88 12.86
N PHE A 34 -5.39 11.68 12.06
CA PHE A 34 -3.96 11.57 11.79
C PHE A 34 -3.31 12.94 11.61
N ASP A 35 -2.01 13.00 11.71
CA ASP A 35 -1.20 14.19 11.42
C ASP A 35 -0.88 14.26 9.93
N ARG A 36 -1.41 15.26 9.23
CA ARG A 36 -1.20 15.45 7.78
C ARG A 36 0.26 15.65 7.42
N SER A 37 1.06 16.23 8.30
CA SER A 37 2.50 16.40 8.08
C SER A 37 3.26 15.09 7.99
N LYS A 38 2.69 14.00 8.52
CA LYS A 38 3.22 12.63 8.47
C LYS A 38 2.59 11.77 7.37
N PHE A 39 1.69 12.33 6.58
CA PHE A 39 1.10 11.64 5.44
C PHE A 39 1.87 11.99 4.17
N VAL A 40 2.35 10.98 3.46
CA VAL A 40 3.09 11.14 2.20
C VAL A 40 2.42 10.32 1.13
N VAL A 41 2.22 10.92 -0.05
CA VAL A 41 1.76 10.22 -1.25
C VAL A 41 2.91 10.12 -2.24
N ILE A 42 3.12 8.94 -2.80
CA ILE A 42 4.15 8.67 -3.81
C ILE A 42 3.47 8.17 -5.08
N ALA A 43 3.69 8.84 -6.20
CA ALA A 43 3.20 8.40 -7.49
C ALA A 43 4.08 8.96 -8.63
N PRO A 44 4.20 8.25 -9.77
CA PRO A 44 4.98 8.74 -10.92
C PRO A 44 4.30 9.90 -11.65
N ASP A 45 2.97 9.97 -11.59
CA ASP A 45 2.15 11.00 -12.24
C ASP A 45 1.71 12.06 -11.22
N ASP A 46 1.92 13.33 -11.54
CA ASP A 46 1.57 14.49 -10.71
C ASP A 46 0.32 15.26 -11.19
N SER A 47 -0.41 14.73 -12.16
CA SER A 47 -1.62 15.39 -12.73
C SER A 47 -2.68 15.73 -11.66
N ASN A 48 -2.73 14.98 -10.57
CA ASN A 48 -3.65 15.16 -9.46
C ASN A 48 -3.01 15.78 -8.20
N ARG A 49 -1.78 16.29 -8.32
CA ARG A 49 -1.03 16.84 -7.18
C ARG A 49 -1.77 17.99 -6.47
N HIS A 50 -2.49 18.84 -7.21
CA HIS A 50 -3.27 19.94 -6.65
C HIS A 50 -4.23 19.50 -5.54
N LEU A 51 -4.81 18.27 -5.63
CA LEU A 51 -5.68 17.72 -4.59
C LEU A 51 -4.95 17.44 -3.28
N LEU A 52 -3.65 17.19 -3.33
CA LEU A 52 -2.81 16.96 -2.15
C LEU A 52 -2.30 18.28 -1.59
N ASP A 53 -1.93 19.23 -2.46
CA ASP A 53 -1.49 20.57 -2.07
C ASP A 53 -2.60 21.30 -1.29
N GLU A 54 -3.86 21.24 -1.76
CA GLU A 54 -5.04 21.76 -1.05
C GLU A 54 -5.22 21.16 0.36
N ARG A 55 -4.77 19.93 0.58
CA ARG A 55 -4.86 19.20 1.84
C ARG A 55 -3.62 19.30 2.70
N GLN A 56 -2.59 20.00 2.21
CA GLN A 56 -1.28 20.10 2.86
C GLN A 56 -0.62 18.72 3.09
N ILE A 57 -0.84 17.79 2.15
CA ILE A 57 -0.26 16.45 2.15
C ILE A 57 0.97 16.44 1.24
N ARG A 58 2.09 15.95 1.76
CA ARG A 58 3.35 15.85 1.02
C ARG A 58 3.21 14.90 -0.17
N PHE A 59 3.66 15.33 -1.35
CA PHE A 59 3.73 14.52 -2.55
C PHE A 59 5.18 14.30 -2.99
N ILE A 60 5.49 13.06 -3.38
CA ILE A 60 6.77 12.68 -3.99
C ILE A 60 6.47 12.15 -5.40
N LYS A 61 6.94 12.88 -6.43
CA LYS A 61 6.82 12.44 -7.83
C LYS A 61 7.91 11.42 -8.14
N GLN A 62 7.60 10.15 -7.90
CA GLN A 62 8.54 9.04 -8.15
C GLN A 62 7.78 7.73 -8.33
N ALA A 63 8.23 6.87 -9.26
CA ALA A 63 7.79 5.50 -9.32
C ALA A 63 8.47 4.69 -8.19
N VAL A 64 7.68 3.86 -7.51
CA VAL A 64 8.21 2.83 -6.60
C VAL A 64 8.56 1.62 -7.46
N THR A 65 9.81 1.21 -7.45
CA THR A 65 10.33 0.10 -8.25
C THR A 65 11.02 -0.93 -7.36
N LYS A 66 11.31 -2.11 -7.94
CA LYS A 66 12.02 -3.17 -7.24
C LYS A 66 13.40 -2.73 -6.74
N GLU A 67 14.04 -1.81 -7.43
CA GLU A 67 15.39 -1.33 -7.12
C GLU A 67 15.38 -0.27 -6.00
N ASN A 68 14.31 0.54 -5.91
CA ASN A 68 14.32 1.73 -5.04
C ASN A 68 13.38 1.65 -3.82
N TYR A 69 12.43 0.69 -3.77
CA TYR A 69 11.36 0.71 -2.76
C TYR A 69 11.88 0.73 -1.32
N ARG A 70 12.95 -0.01 -1.01
CA ARG A 70 13.51 -0.06 0.35
C ARG A 70 14.13 1.27 0.74
N GLU A 71 14.98 1.82 -0.12
CA GLU A 71 15.65 3.10 0.13
C GLU A 71 14.67 4.25 0.25
N LEU A 72 13.66 4.28 -0.63
CA LEU A 72 12.65 5.33 -0.67
C LEU A 72 11.69 5.27 0.52
N LEU A 73 11.18 4.08 0.88
CA LEU A 73 10.11 3.94 1.86
C LEU A 73 10.60 3.88 3.31
N THR A 74 11.81 3.32 3.56
CA THR A 74 12.33 3.15 4.92
C THR A 74 12.34 4.46 5.72
N PRO A 75 12.95 5.56 5.25
CA PRO A 75 12.99 6.81 6.02
C PRO A 75 11.60 7.44 6.21
N LEU A 76 10.67 7.19 5.30
CA LEU A 76 9.29 7.71 5.40
C LEU A 76 8.47 6.96 6.45
N LEU A 77 8.70 5.66 6.59
CA LEU A 77 7.96 4.80 7.53
C LEU A 77 8.53 4.83 8.95
N THR A 78 9.82 5.21 9.10
CA THR A 78 10.52 5.26 10.40
C THR A 78 10.77 6.68 10.89
N GLY A 79 10.41 7.69 10.12
CA GLY A 79 10.73 9.11 10.38
C GLY A 79 9.88 9.79 11.46
N GLY A 80 9.14 9.07 12.29
CA GLY A 80 8.29 9.64 13.32
C GLY A 80 8.00 8.69 14.48
N PRO A 81 7.36 9.17 15.54
CA PRO A 81 6.91 8.30 16.62
C PRO A 81 5.79 7.36 16.14
N GLY A 82 5.74 6.17 16.71
CA GLY A 82 4.75 5.16 16.39
C GLY A 82 5.11 4.34 15.14
N ARG A 83 4.29 3.32 14.90
CA ARG A 83 4.45 2.44 13.73
C ARG A 83 4.01 3.14 12.46
N GLY A 84 4.77 2.96 11.38
CA GLY A 84 4.38 3.40 10.06
C GLY A 84 3.22 2.58 9.49
N MET A 85 2.58 3.10 8.45
CA MET A 85 1.55 2.41 7.67
C MET A 85 1.82 2.58 6.18
N VAL A 86 1.83 1.48 5.45
CA VAL A 86 1.83 1.45 3.98
C VAL A 86 0.40 1.27 3.50
N VAL A 87 -0.07 2.17 2.65
CA VAL A 87 -1.35 2.05 1.91
C VAL A 87 -1.00 1.90 0.43
N ASN A 88 -0.99 0.66 -0.05
CA ASN A 88 -0.65 0.38 -1.45
C ASN A 88 -1.92 0.32 -2.30
N VAL A 89 -2.11 1.34 -3.13
CA VAL A 89 -3.19 1.46 -4.11
C VAL A 89 -2.63 1.70 -5.52
N SER A 90 -1.38 1.30 -5.72
CA SER A 90 -0.69 1.34 -7.01
C SER A 90 -0.89 0.05 -7.80
N VAL A 91 -0.57 0.11 -9.07
CA VAL A 91 -0.32 -1.05 -9.94
C VAL A 91 1.19 -1.25 -10.08
N ASP A 92 1.60 -2.43 -10.52
CA ASP A 92 3.02 -2.74 -10.83
C ASP A 92 3.98 -2.57 -9.62
N THR A 93 3.47 -2.69 -8.40
CA THR A 93 4.27 -2.60 -7.17
C THR A 93 4.04 -3.84 -6.31
N SER A 94 5.07 -4.67 -6.15
CA SER A 94 4.96 -5.97 -5.48
C SER A 94 4.41 -5.88 -4.06
N SER A 95 3.21 -6.44 -3.86
CA SER A 95 2.58 -6.52 -2.55
C SER A 95 3.43 -7.32 -1.55
N VAL A 96 4.02 -8.44 -1.99
CA VAL A 96 4.85 -9.31 -1.14
C VAL A 96 6.07 -8.58 -0.63
N ASP A 97 6.81 -7.90 -1.53
CA ASP A 97 8.02 -7.18 -1.15
C ASP A 97 7.71 -5.99 -0.23
N LEU A 98 6.59 -5.31 -0.46
CA LEU A 98 6.12 -4.24 0.43
C LEU A 98 5.67 -4.77 1.80
N MET A 99 5.01 -5.93 1.85
CA MET A 99 4.66 -6.59 3.11
C MET A 99 5.90 -7.03 3.88
N GLU A 100 6.93 -7.57 3.19
CA GLU A 100 8.20 -7.93 3.82
C GLU A 100 8.89 -6.69 4.40
N LEU A 101 8.97 -5.60 3.63
CA LEU A 101 9.53 -4.35 4.10
C LEU A 101 8.74 -3.79 5.31
N ALA A 102 7.42 -3.75 5.23
CA ALA A 102 6.57 -3.29 6.33
C ALA A 102 6.83 -4.13 7.60
N LYS A 103 6.95 -5.44 7.45
CA LYS A 103 7.28 -6.33 8.56
C LYS A 103 8.68 -6.09 9.13
N ASP A 104 9.69 -5.85 8.28
CA ASP A 104 11.05 -5.50 8.70
C ASP A 104 11.09 -4.20 9.53
N LEU A 105 10.22 -3.25 9.20
CA LEU A 105 10.14 -1.92 9.82
C LEU A 105 9.10 -1.83 10.95
N ASP A 106 8.47 -2.94 11.35
CA ASP A 106 7.36 -2.95 12.32
C ASP A 106 6.20 -2.00 11.91
N ALA A 107 5.93 -1.90 10.61
CA ALA A 107 4.89 -1.06 10.02
C ALA A 107 3.66 -1.86 9.60
N PHE A 108 2.47 -1.25 9.64
CA PHE A 108 1.25 -1.81 9.08
C PHE A 108 1.25 -1.77 7.55
N TYR A 109 0.53 -2.69 6.95
CA TYR A 109 0.36 -2.75 5.50
C TYR A 109 -1.11 -2.98 5.12
N ILE A 110 -1.59 -2.29 4.08
CA ILE A 110 -2.87 -2.54 3.46
C ILE A 110 -2.79 -2.34 1.95
N ASP A 111 -3.43 -3.23 1.17
CA ASP A 111 -3.63 -3.08 -0.26
C ASP A 111 -5.07 -3.43 -0.69
N THR A 112 -5.40 -3.12 -1.94
CA THR A 112 -6.68 -3.46 -2.57
C THR A 112 -6.62 -4.71 -3.43
N VAL A 113 -5.43 -5.15 -3.81
CA VAL A 113 -5.15 -6.31 -4.65
C VAL A 113 -3.70 -6.75 -4.49
N VAL A 114 -3.41 -8.04 -4.66
CA VAL A 114 -2.03 -8.52 -4.69
C VAL A 114 -1.43 -8.21 -6.06
N GLU A 115 -0.47 -7.31 -6.10
CA GLU A 115 0.26 -6.93 -7.30
C GLU A 115 1.67 -7.51 -7.32
N PRO A 116 2.19 -7.91 -8.49
CA PRO A 116 3.60 -8.21 -8.69
C PRO A 116 4.38 -6.98 -9.15
N TRP A 117 5.71 -7.08 -9.23
CA TRP A 117 6.49 -6.15 -10.05
C TRP A 117 6.16 -6.33 -11.54
N PRO A 118 6.40 -5.28 -12.38
CA PRO A 118 6.15 -5.34 -13.82
C PRO A 118 6.82 -6.56 -14.47
N GLY A 119 6.16 -7.13 -15.46
CA GLY A 119 6.70 -8.22 -16.27
C GLY A 119 6.21 -9.62 -15.92
N LEU A 120 5.71 -9.88 -14.70
CA LEU A 120 5.29 -11.23 -14.30
C LEU A 120 4.30 -11.85 -15.30
N TYR A 121 3.26 -11.13 -15.69
CA TYR A 121 2.21 -11.66 -16.55
C TYR A 121 2.66 -11.92 -18.00
N THR A 122 3.74 -11.29 -18.42
CA THR A 122 4.30 -11.41 -19.78
C THR A 122 5.54 -12.28 -19.85
N ASP A 123 6.05 -12.74 -18.71
CA ASP A 123 7.24 -13.59 -18.66
C ASP A 123 6.95 -14.99 -19.21
N LYS A 124 7.44 -15.25 -20.44
CA LYS A 124 7.26 -16.53 -21.14
C LYS A 124 8.09 -17.67 -20.56
N SER A 125 9.06 -17.40 -19.69
CA SER A 125 9.84 -18.44 -19.00
C SER A 125 9.02 -19.12 -17.89
N LEU A 126 7.97 -18.46 -17.41
CA LEU A 126 7.06 -18.97 -16.40
C LEU A 126 5.84 -19.66 -17.04
N SER A 127 5.37 -20.74 -16.43
CA SER A 127 4.12 -21.40 -16.81
C SER A 127 2.90 -20.47 -16.58
N ILE A 128 1.78 -20.77 -17.23
CA ILE A 128 0.53 -20.01 -17.06
C ILE A 128 0.09 -20.00 -15.57
N SER A 129 0.23 -21.14 -14.89
CA SER A 129 -0.13 -21.22 -13.45
C SER A 129 0.73 -20.32 -12.57
N GLN A 130 2.02 -20.17 -12.88
CA GLN A 130 2.93 -19.28 -12.14
C GLN A 130 2.68 -17.79 -12.37
N ARG A 131 1.98 -17.43 -13.44
CA ARG A 131 1.58 -16.06 -13.80
C ARG A 131 0.13 -15.75 -13.45
N SER A 132 -0.46 -16.51 -12.55
CA SER A 132 -1.87 -16.38 -12.15
C SER A 132 -2.02 -15.63 -10.83
N ASN A 133 -3.20 -15.07 -10.59
CA ASN A 133 -3.57 -14.48 -9.30
C ASN A 133 -3.50 -15.50 -8.15
N TYR A 134 -3.69 -16.80 -8.44
CA TYR A 134 -3.51 -17.86 -7.45
C TYR A 134 -2.05 -17.98 -7.00
N ALA A 135 -1.10 -17.90 -7.93
CA ALA A 135 0.33 -17.90 -7.58
C ALA A 135 0.71 -16.68 -6.74
N LEU A 136 0.19 -15.51 -7.06
CA LEU A 136 0.38 -14.30 -6.26
C LEU A 136 -0.19 -14.46 -4.85
N ARG A 137 -1.42 -14.98 -4.73
CA ARG A 137 -2.02 -15.28 -3.43
C ARG A 137 -1.17 -16.28 -2.63
N GLU A 138 -0.70 -17.35 -3.26
CA GLU A 138 0.15 -18.35 -2.59
C GLU A 138 1.47 -17.73 -2.11
N SER A 139 2.05 -16.78 -2.84
CA SER A 139 3.27 -16.08 -2.38
C SER A 139 3.03 -15.26 -1.10
N VAL A 140 1.86 -14.64 -0.94
CA VAL A 140 1.46 -13.95 0.30
C VAL A 140 1.28 -14.94 1.44
N LEU A 141 0.60 -16.07 1.19
CA LEU A 141 0.42 -17.12 2.20
C LEU A 141 1.74 -17.76 2.60
N ASP A 142 2.66 -17.90 1.64
CA ASP A 142 4.02 -18.41 1.91
C ASP A 142 4.83 -17.43 2.77
N LEU A 143 4.73 -16.13 2.51
CA LEU A 143 5.32 -15.11 3.38
C LEU A 143 4.81 -15.26 4.82
N ARG A 144 3.50 -15.44 4.99
CA ARG A 144 2.90 -15.67 6.32
C ARG A 144 3.44 -16.94 6.98
N ARG A 145 3.64 -18.04 6.23
CA ARG A 145 4.20 -19.31 6.76
C ARG A 145 5.66 -19.15 7.17
N ARG A 146 6.47 -18.51 6.32
CA ARG A 146 7.92 -18.32 6.58
C ARG A 146 8.21 -17.31 7.70
N ARG A 147 7.35 -16.33 7.86
CA ARG A 147 7.53 -15.23 8.82
C ARG A 147 6.27 -15.02 9.66
N PRO A 148 5.91 -15.97 10.53
CA PRO A 148 4.71 -15.87 11.37
C PRO A 148 4.83 -14.74 12.39
N GLY A 149 3.69 -14.19 12.82
CA GLY A 149 3.62 -13.09 13.79
C GLY A 149 4.03 -11.73 13.21
N GLY A 150 4.16 -10.74 14.08
CA GLY A 150 4.50 -9.36 13.73
C GLY A 150 3.29 -8.48 13.49
N VAL A 151 3.51 -7.35 12.82
CA VAL A 151 2.49 -6.34 12.57
C VAL A 151 1.47 -6.80 11.54
N THR A 152 0.25 -6.31 11.66
CA THR A 152 -0.85 -6.68 10.76
C THR A 152 -0.59 -6.18 9.34
N ALA A 153 -0.72 -7.09 8.39
CA ALA A 153 -0.85 -6.82 6.97
C ALA A 153 -2.22 -7.29 6.49
N VAL A 154 -2.97 -6.42 5.83
CA VAL A 154 -4.30 -6.73 5.27
C VAL A 154 -4.22 -6.59 3.77
N SER A 155 -4.54 -7.66 3.05
CA SER A 155 -4.46 -7.68 1.59
C SER A 155 -5.82 -7.93 0.97
N CYS A 156 -5.99 -7.45 -0.26
CA CYS A 156 -7.22 -7.58 -1.03
C CYS A 156 -8.45 -6.90 -0.39
N CYS A 157 -8.25 -5.70 0.17
CA CYS A 157 -9.32 -4.86 0.73
C CYS A 157 -9.99 -3.98 -0.34
N GLY A 158 -10.14 -4.49 -1.58
CA GLY A 158 -10.83 -3.83 -2.68
C GLY A 158 -12.30 -4.25 -2.82
N ALA A 159 -12.90 -3.88 -3.95
CA ALA A 159 -14.24 -4.33 -4.29
C ALA A 159 -14.23 -5.81 -4.72
N ASN A 160 -13.28 -6.17 -5.61
CA ASN A 160 -12.98 -7.52 -6.06
C ASN A 160 -11.47 -7.60 -6.42
N ALA A 161 -10.63 -8.28 -5.67
CA ALA A 161 -10.90 -9.05 -4.45
C ALA A 161 -11.20 -8.16 -3.22
N GLY A 162 -12.00 -8.69 -2.32
CA GLY A 162 -12.36 -8.03 -1.06
C GLY A 162 -13.86 -8.08 -0.78
N MET A 163 -14.57 -6.97 -0.99
CA MET A 163 -15.99 -6.81 -0.63
C MET A 163 -16.89 -7.87 -1.26
N VAL A 164 -16.61 -8.31 -2.47
CA VAL A 164 -17.38 -9.37 -3.14
C VAL A 164 -17.46 -10.65 -2.31
N SER A 165 -16.42 -10.98 -1.54
CA SER A 165 -16.41 -12.19 -0.69
C SER A 165 -17.37 -12.10 0.51
N TRP A 166 -17.90 -10.92 0.81
CA TRP A 166 -18.88 -10.69 1.88
C TRP A 166 -20.33 -10.67 1.35
N LEU A 167 -20.48 -10.61 0.02
CA LEU A 167 -21.78 -10.51 -0.65
C LEU A 167 -22.25 -11.85 -1.25
N VAL A 168 -21.40 -12.88 -1.22
CA VAL A 168 -21.66 -14.24 -1.75
C VAL A 168 -21.96 -15.25 -0.59
#